data_958183dd358a3afc714d45a17957adf1
#
_entry.id   958183dd358a3afc714d45a17957adf1
#
_cell.length_a   1.000
_cell.length_b   1.000
_cell.length_c   1.000
_cell.angle_alpha   90.00
_cell.angle_beta   90.00
_cell.angle_gamma   90.00
#
_symmetry.space_group_name_H-M   'P 1'
#
loop_
_entity.id
_entity.type
_entity.pdbx_description
1 polymer ?
#
loop_
_entity_poly.entity_id
_entity_poly.type
_entity_poly.pdbx_seq_one_letter_code
_entity_poly.pdbx_strand_id
1 'polypeptide(L)'
;DLNGVNAFQMALHKTDDGRYYMYCGSFRGPGWNVVDVTDPTQPKVVNWLEACDPKEYPATNTPKIQVADGLMIGATGGGVSFLHGCKPGDKSLGSLQIFDIKTDPVHPKLLGKWETGVENGMGVHRFFYNGGRYVHLSADCPGYTGNIYRILDIIDPTHPVEVGRWWVPCQFTDGLKEGEYPVDGPQHWEFMDWPQLHGPPFVVGNLAYLSYYCEGLIILDISDITRPKKIGQLQLKGPFSGKFAGARTHTCLPLPGRNFLVATNEGERFPFYNKEILTTGPRKGAQPMNNLHMIDISDPTDPQLVAEFPYPEVPENYPWPNFNTAGMDGAQGPFGPHNIHEPMSNKPWLDQNPNRVYCCYFHAGMRVYDVSDPYYIKELAYFIPPNPEKLLFDIPVPGPMLA
;
A
#
# COMPACT_ATOMS: atom_id res chain seq x y z
N ASP A 1 -23.57 -1.24 1.41
CA ASP A 1 -23.06 -2.31 2.27
C ASP A 1 -22.26 -3.31 1.41
N LEU A 2 -21.02 -3.53 1.76
CA LEU A 2 -20.09 -4.44 1.07
C LEU A 2 -20.09 -5.82 1.75
N ASN A 3 -21.25 -6.45 1.89
CA ASN A 3 -21.43 -7.75 2.55
C ASN A 3 -20.91 -7.78 4.02
N GLY A 4 -20.92 -6.64 4.69
CA GLY A 4 -20.45 -6.52 6.07
C GLY A 4 -18.93 -6.53 6.23
N VAL A 5 -18.16 -6.47 5.15
CA VAL A 5 -16.70 -6.35 5.20
C VAL A 5 -16.26 -4.94 4.85
N ASN A 6 -15.16 -4.51 5.45
CA ASN A 6 -14.60 -3.20 5.15
C ASN A 6 -13.86 -3.21 3.81
N ALA A 7 -14.09 -2.18 3.00
CA ALA A 7 -13.34 -1.98 1.77
C ALA A 7 -11.90 -1.54 2.07
N PHE A 8 -11.01 -1.90 1.16
CA PHE A 8 -9.66 -1.38 1.15
C PHE A 8 -9.31 -0.86 -0.26
N GLN A 9 -8.32 -1.43 -0.96
CA GLN A 9 -7.99 -0.99 -2.30
C GLN A 9 -9.10 -1.35 -3.29
N MET A 10 -9.36 -0.44 -4.23
CA MET A 10 -10.33 -0.60 -5.30
C MET A 10 -9.64 -0.61 -6.66
N ALA A 11 -10.18 -1.40 -7.59
CA ALA A 11 -9.78 -1.37 -8.99
C ALA A 11 -11.02 -1.28 -9.89
N LEU A 12 -11.00 -0.36 -10.84
CA LEU A 12 -12.12 -0.10 -11.74
C LEU A 12 -11.87 -0.72 -13.11
N HIS A 13 -12.80 -1.54 -13.56
CA HIS A 13 -12.84 -2.12 -14.91
C HIS A 13 -14.00 -1.53 -15.72
N LYS A 14 -13.70 -1.16 -16.98
CA LYS A 14 -14.70 -0.76 -17.95
C LYS A 14 -14.83 -1.86 -18.99
N THR A 15 -16.05 -2.34 -19.20
CA THR A 15 -16.35 -3.34 -20.25
C THR A 15 -16.51 -2.69 -21.62
N ASP A 16 -16.42 -3.49 -22.68
CA ASP A 16 -16.58 -3.03 -24.07
C ASP A 16 -17.99 -2.46 -24.35
N ASP A 17 -19.01 -2.95 -23.65
CA ASP A 17 -20.39 -2.44 -23.72
C ASP A 17 -20.63 -1.20 -22.83
N GLY A 18 -19.59 -0.66 -22.21
CA GLY A 18 -19.61 0.61 -21.49
C GLY A 18 -20.04 0.53 -20.03
N ARG A 19 -20.23 -0.67 -19.47
CA ARG A 19 -20.49 -0.84 -18.04
C ARG A 19 -19.20 -0.71 -17.21
N TYR A 20 -19.38 -0.38 -15.94
CA TYR A 20 -18.28 -0.23 -15.01
C TYR A 20 -18.45 -1.16 -13.81
N TYR A 21 -17.40 -1.92 -13.51
CA TYR A 21 -17.33 -2.78 -12.34
C TYR A 21 -16.15 -2.38 -11.48
N MET A 22 -16.40 -2.25 -10.17
CA MET A 22 -15.39 -1.99 -9.16
C MET A 22 -15.14 -3.27 -8.37
N TYR A 23 -13.90 -3.69 -8.34
CA TYR A 23 -13.44 -4.77 -7.48
C TYR A 23 -12.85 -4.18 -6.22
N CYS A 24 -13.32 -4.63 -5.05
CA CYS A 24 -12.88 -4.09 -3.76
C CYS A 24 -12.19 -5.16 -2.93
N GLY A 25 -10.98 -4.87 -2.49
CA GLY A 25 -10.28 -5.65 -1.48
C GLY A 25 -10.92 -5.54 -0.10
N SER A 26 -10.58 -6.47 0.78
CA SER A 26 -11.09 -6.53 2.15
C SER A 26 -9.99 -6.82 3.16
N PHE A 27 -10.06 -6.13 4.32
CA PHE A 27 -9.25 -6.48 5.48
C PHE A 27 -9.87 -7.58 6.35
N ARG A 28 -11.17 -7.84 6.19
CA ARG A 28 -11.87 -8.86 6.98
C ARG A 28 -12.60 -9.81 6.05
N GLY A 29 -12.02 -10.94 5.84
CA GLY A 29 -12.55 -11.99 4.99
C GLY A 29 -11.66 -12.24 3.76
N PRO A 30 -11.50 -13.50 3.39
CA PRO A 30 -10.63 -13.92 2.31
C PRO A 30 -11.33 -13.83 0.95
N GLY A 31 -11.63 -12.61 0.50
CA GLY A 31 -12.29 -12.42 -0.79
C GLY A 31 -12.43 -10.96 -1.20
N TRP A 32 -12.98 -10.77 -2.39
CA TRP A 32 -13.17 -9.46 -3.02
C TRP A 32 -14.64 -9.24 -3.37
N ASN A 33 -15.17 -8.05 -3.11
CA ASN A 33 -16.47 -7.65 -3.61
C ASN A 33 -16.38 -7.24 -5.08
N VAL A 34 -17.36 -7.65 -5.86
CA VAL A 34 -17.65 -7.15 -7.21
C VAL A 34 -18.84 -6.22 -7.13
N VAL A 35 -18.66 -4.97 -7.51
CA VAL A 35 -19.68 -3.92 -7.41
C VAL A 35 -19.96 -3.36 -8.79
N ASP A 36 -21.20 -3.40 -9.24
CA ASP A 36 -21.65 -2.66 -10.42
C ASP A 36 -21.75 -1.18 -10.06
N VAL A 37 -20.95 -0.36 -10.70
CA VAL A 37 -20.88 1.10 -10.55
C VAL A 37 -21.16 1.81 -11.88
N THR A 38 -21.86 1.16 -12.80
CA THR A 38 -22.29 1.74 -14.07
C THR A 38 -23.11 3.00 -13.85
N ASP A 39 -23.98 3.00 -12.85
CA ASP A 39 -24.55 4.19 -12.26
C ASP A 39 -23.84 4.46 -10.92
N PRO A 40 -22.89 5.41 -10.86
CA PRO A 40 -22.12 5.65 -9.63
C PRO A 40 -22.96 6.21 -8.48
N THR A 41 -24.18 6.67 -8.73
CA THR A 41 -25.11 7.13 -7.69
C THR A 41 -25.88 5.99 -7.04
N GLN A 42 -25.88 4.81 -7.65
CA GLN A 42 -26.57 3.62 -7.17
C GLN A 42 -25.68 2.35 -7.29
N PRO A 43 -24.55 2.30 -6.59
CA PRO A 43 -23.64 1.15 -6.65
C PRO A 43 -24.33 -0.11 -6.08
N LYS A 44 -24.12 -1.26 -6.73
CA LYS A 44 -24.71 -2.53 -6.34
C LYS A 44 -23.64 -3.61 -6.19
N VAL A 45 -23.54 -4.22 -5.02
CA VAL A 45 -22.76 -5.45 -4.86
C VAL A 45 -23.45 -6.57 -5.66
N VAL A 46 -22.76 -7.11 -6.63
CA VAL A 46 -23.28 -8.13 -7.55
C VAL A 46 -22.66 -9.50 -7.34
N ASN A 47 -21.48 -9.57 -6.71
CA ASN A 47 -20.83 -10.83 -6.38
C ASN A 47 -19.83 -10.66 -5.23
N TRP A 48 -19.51 -11.78 -4.56
CA TRP A 48 -18.38 -11.98 -3.67
C TRP A 48 -17.49 -13.09 -4.24
N LEU A 49 -16.23 -12.78 -4.47
CA LEU A 49 -15.24 -13.69 -5.00
C LEU A 49 -14.35 -14.19 -3.86
N GLU A 50 -14.53 -15.44 -3.47
CA GLU A 50 -13.78 -16.04 -2.37
C GLU A 50 -12.35 -16.42 -2.82
N ALA A 51 -11.35 -16.03 -2.02
CA ALA A 51 -9.94 -16.29 -2.31
C ALA A 51 -9.46 -17.65 -1.81
N CYS A 52 -10.00 -18.13 -0.67
CA CYS A 52 -9.69 -19.40 -0.05
C CYS A 52 -10.78 -19.79 0.95
N ASP A 53 -10.78 -21.04 1.39
CA ASP A 53 -11.71 -21.50 2.44
C ASP A 53 -11.41 -20.75 3.77
N PRO A 54 -12.35 -19.94 4.28
CA PRO A 54 -12.17 -19.19 5.53
C PRO A 54 -12.09 -20.08 6.77
N LYS A 55 -12.50 -21.35 6.68
CA LYS A 55 -12.35 -22.30 7.77
C LYS A 55 -10.93 -22.86 7.87
N GLU A 56 -10.27 -23.01 6.73
CA GLU A 56 -8.87 -23.46 6.66
C GLU A 56 -7.89 -22.29 6.91
N TYR A 57 -8.20 -21.12 6.36
CA TYR A 57 -7.34 -19.92 6.39
C TYR A 57 -8.05 -18.71 7.01
N PRO A 58 -8.45 -18.75 8.29
CA PRO A 58 -9.26 -17.72 8.93
C PRO A 58 -8.54 -16.37 9.09
N ALA A 59 -7.19 -16.34 9.05
CA ALA A 59 -6.41 -15.11 9.12
C ALA A 59 -6.06 -14.51 7.76
N THR A 60 -6.61 -15.04 6.66
CA THR A 60 -6.34 -14.49 5.34
C THR A 60 -7.16 -13.22 5.12
N ASN A 61 -6.49 -12.19 4.61
CA ASN A 61 -7.10 -10.97 4.11
C ASN A 61 -6.73 -10.74 2.64
N THR A 62 -7.50 -9.90 1.95
CA THR A 62 -7.40 -9.65 0.52
C THR A 62 -7.40 -8.16 0.20
N PRO A 63 -6.53 -7.35 0.81
CA PRO A 63 -6.66 -5.89 0.74
C PRO A 63 -6.27 -5.30 -0.61
N LYS A 64 -5.49 -6.02 -1.44
CA LYS A 64 -4.91 -5.48 -2.66
C LYS A 64 -5.47 -6.14 -3.90
N ILE A 65 -5.71 -5.28 -4.92
CA ILE A 65 -6.31 -5.68 -6.18
C ILE A 65 -5.92 -4.69 -7.28
N GLN A 66 -5.61 -5.22 -8.46
CA GLN A 66 -5.40 -4.41 -9.67
C GLN A 66 -6.02 -5.10 -10.88
N VAL A 67 -6.41 -4.31 -11.88
CA VAL A 67 -6.99 -4.82 -13.11
C VAL A 67 -6.28 -4.19 -14.32
N ALA A 68 -5.93 -5.03 -15.29
CA ALA A 68 -5.40 -4.60 -16.60
C ALA A 68 -5.55 -5.75 -17.59
N ASP A 69 -5.60 -5.46 -18.91
CA ASP A 69 -5.60 -6.43 -20.01
C ASP A 69 -6.69 -7.53 -19.90
N GLY A 70 -7.82 -7.20 -19.26
CA GLY A 70 -8.90 -8.18 -19.03
C GLY A 70 -8.62 -9.16 -17.89
N LEU A 71 -7.58 -8.92 -17.11
CA LEU A 71 -7.25 -9.67 -15.90
C LEU A 71 -7.55 -8.86 -14.66
N MET A 72 -8.05 -9.53 -13.64
CA MET A 72 -8.05 -9.08 -12.26
C MET A 72 -6.98 -9.86 -11.50
N ILE A 73 -6.10 -9.14 -10.83
CA ILE A 73 -5.08 -9.73 -9.98
C ILE A 73 -5.40 -9.33 -8.54
N GLY A 74 -5.51 -10.32 -7.65
CA GLY A 74 -5.76 -10.14 -6.23
C GLY A 74 -4.64 -10.73 -5.39
N ALA A 75 -4.23 -9.99 -4.36
CA ALA A 75 -3.23 -10.45 -3.40
C ALA A 75 -3.89 -10.94 -2.11
N THR A 76 -3.34 -12.01 -1.55
CA THR A 76 -3.72 -12.53 -0.24
C THR A 76 -2.52 -12.52 0.70
N GLY A 77 -2.78 -12.38 1.99
CA GLY A 77 -1.74 -12.43 3.01
C GLY A 77 -2.28 -12.55 4.41
N GLY A 78 -1.36 -12.71 5.36
CA GLY A 78 -1.68 -12.82 6.77
C GLY A 78 -2.20 -11.51 7.36
N GLY A 79 -3.19 -11.63 8.22
CA GLY A 79 -3.78 -10.51 8.93
C GLY A 79 -3.05 -10.16 10.22
N VAL A 80 -3.05 -8.88 10.55
CA VAL A 80 -2.68 -8.41 11.89
C VAL A 80 -3.91 -8.53 12.79
N SER A 81 -3.82 -9.31 13.87
CA SER A 81 -4.99 -9.74 14.66
C SER A 81 -5.88 -8.59 15.14
N PHE A 82 -5.29 -7.49 15.59
CA PHE A 82 -6.07 -6.35 16.08
C PHE A 82 -6.77 -5.54 14.96
N LEU A 83 -6.24 -5.57 13.73
CA LEU A 83 -6.85 -4.89 12.58
C LEU A 83 -7.85 -5.79 11.83
N HIS A 84 -7.51 -7.06 11.67
CA HIS A 84 -8.23 -7.97 10.78
C HIS A 84 -9.21 -8.91 11.52
N GLY A 85 -9.19 -8.89 12.85
CA GLY A 85 -10.10 -9.70 13.68
C GLY A 85 -9.76 -11.19 13.73
N CYS A 86 -8.57 -11.60 13.27
CA CYS A 86 -8.07 -12.96 13.41
C CYS A 86 -7.44 -13.19 14.78
N LYS A 87 -7.23 -14.45 15.16
CA LYS A 87 -6.59 -14.84 16.43
C LYS A 87 -5.12 -15.19 16.20
N PRO A 88 -4.25 -15.01 17.21
CA PRO A 88 -2.89 -15.53 17.14
C PRO A 88 -2.89 -17.05 16.85
N GLY A 89 -2.12 -17.47 15.85
CA GLY A 89 -2.03 -18.86 15.41
C GLY A 89 -3.04 -19.29 14.34
N ASP A 90 -3.97 -18.43 13.96
CA ASP A 90 -4.83 -18.66 12.80
C ASP A 90 -4.00 -18.72 11.52
N LYS A 91 -4.33 -19.66 10.65
CA LYS A 91 -3.62 -19.85 9.38
C LYS A 91 -3.99 -18.75 8.37
N SER A 92 -3.01 -18.36 7.57
CA SER A 92 -3.19 -17.45 6.44
C SER A 92 -2.58 -18.00 5.16
N LEU A 93 -3.18 -17.64 4.03
CA LEU A 93 -2.69 -17.94 2.69
C LEU A 93 -1.97 -16.71 2.13
N GLY A 94 -0.67 -16.84 1.82
CA GLY A 94 0.11 -15.82 1.12
C GLY A 94 0.18 -16.14 -0.37
N SER A 95 -0.63 -15.45 -1.21
CA SER A 95 -0.68 -15.75 -2.65
C SER A 95 -1.00 -14.54 -3.51
N LEU A 96 -0.73 -14.69 -4.81
CA LEU A 96 -1.26 -13.86 -5.88
C LEU A 96 -2.21 -14.71 -6.72
N GLN A 97 -3.42 -14.23 -6.98
CA GLN A 97 -4.44 -14.92 -7.75
C GLN A 97 -4.81 -14.11 -8.99
N ILE A 98 -4.93 -14.78 -10.13
CA ILE A 98 -5.16 -14.17 -11.44
C ILE A 98 -6.50 -14.67 -11.97
N PHE A 99 -7.39 -13.74 -12.31
CA PHE A 99 -8.74 -14.03 -12.78
C PHE A 99 -8.99 -13.42 -14.16
N ASP A 100 -9.73 -14.14 -15.02
CA ASP A 100 -10.33 -13.57 -16.23
C ASP A 100 -11.57 -12.75 -15.86
N ILE A 101 -11.56 -11.48 -16.23
CA ILE A 101 -12.68 -10.54 -16.09
C ILE A 101 -13.19 -10.04 -17.45
N LYS A 102 -12.53 -10.44 -18.53
CA LYS A 102 -12.94 -10.08 -19.89
C LYS A 102 -14.17 -10.86 -20.32
N THR A 103 -14.21 -12.15 -19.97
CA THR A 103 -15.31 -13.05 -20.36
C THR A 103 -16.57 -12.78 -19.52
N ASP A 104 -16.43 -12.69 -18.20
CA ASP A 104 -17.53 -12.35 -17.29
C ASP A 104 -16.98 -11.49 -16.14
N PRO A 105 -17.21 -10.17 -16.14
CA PRO A 105 -16.72 -9.28 -15.12
C PRO A 105 -17.45 -9.44 -13.78
N VAL A 106 -18.64 -10.05 -13.77
CA VAL A 106 -19.43 -10.29 -12.56
C VAL A 106 -19.00 -11.58 -11.85
N HIS A 107 -18.64 -12.62 -12.63
CA HIS A 107 -18.18 -13.91 -12.12
C HIS A 107 -16.76 -14.22 -12.61
N PRO A 108 -15.73 -13.49 -12.13
CA PRO A 108 -14.34 -13.69 -12.54
C PRO A 108 -13.91 -15.15 -12.38
N LYS A 109 -13.31 -15.71 -13.43
CA LYS A 109 -12.82 -17.08 -13.41
C LYS A 109 -11.36 -17.11 -13.00
N LEU A 110 -11.03 -17.84 -11.92
CA LEU A 110 -9.64 -18.09 -11.53
C LEU A 110 -8.91 -18.83 -12.67
N LEU A 111 -7.82 -18.21 -13.16
CA LEU A 111 -6.93 -18.78 -14.16
C LEU A 111 -5.73 -19.46 -13.51
N GLY A 112 -5.05 -18.79 -12.58
CA GLY A 112 -3.87 -19.29 -11.92
C GLY A 112 -3.64 -18.66 -10.55
N LYS A 113 -2.77 -19.32 -9.77
CA LYS A 113 -2.36 -18.90 -8.45
C LYS A 113 -0.86 -19.11 -8.30
N TRP A 114 -0.20 -18.18 -7.63
CA TRP A 114 1.17 -18.30 -7.17
C TRP A 114 1.22 -18.07 -5.67
N GLU A 115 2.03 -18.85 -4.94
CA GLU A 115 2.15 -18.75 -3.48
C GLU A 115 3.54 -18.27 -3.09
N THR A 116 3.63 -17.48 -2.02
CA THR A 116 4.91 -16.91 -1.56
C THR A 116 5.87 -17.95 -1.02
N GLY A 117 5.36 -19.08 -0.54
CA GLY A 117 6.12 -20.17 0.06
C GLY A 117 6.38 -19.98 1.57
N VAL A 118 5.86 -18.90 2.17
CA VAL A 118 5.98 -18.65 3.62
C VAL A 118 4.67 -19.02 4.31
N GLU A 119 4.73 -19.98 5.21
CA GLU A 119 3.57 -20.41 6.00
C GLU A 119 3.19 -19.34 7.01
N ASN A 120 1.91 -18.95 7.04
CA ASN A 120 1.36 -17.93 7.95
C ASN A 120 2.10 -16.57 7.91
N GLY A 121 2.73 -16.26 6.77
CA GLY A 121 3.45 -15.02 6.56
C GLY A 121 2.55 -13.84 6.19
N MET A 122 3.19 -12.70 5.95
CA MET A 122 2.50 -11.49 5.45
C MET A 122 1.95 -11.66 4.03
N GLY A 123 2.44 -12.66 3.28
CA GLY A 123 2.00 -12.96 1.93
C GLY A 123 2.43 -11.90 0.92
N VAL A 124 1.54 -11.60 -0.03
CA VAL A 124 1.75 -10.52 -0.99
C VAL A 124 1.16 -9.25 -0.39
N HIS A 125 2.02 -8.40 0.17
CA HIS A 125 1.58 -7.19 0.85
C HIS A 125 1.08 -6.13 -0.14
N ARG A 126 1.84 -5.89 -1.22
CA ARG A 126 1.47 -4.99 -2.32
C ARG A 126 2.03 -5.49 -3.63
N PHE A 127 1.46 -5.02 -4.74
CA PHE A 127 1.99 -5.33 -6.06
C PHE A 127 1.64 -4.23 -7.06
N PHE A 128 2.33 -4.21 -8.18
CA PHE A 128 2.06 -3.35 -9.31
C PHE A 128 1.87 -4.19 -10.57
N TYR A 129 0.72 -3.98 -11.22
CA TYR A 129 0.39 -4.56 -12.51
C TYR A 129 -0.36 -3.54 -13.37
N ASN A 130 0.28 -3.07 -14.42
CA ASN A 130 -0.30 -2.12 -15.37
C ASN A 130 -0.52 -2.75 -16.76
N GLY A 131 -0.72 -4.05 -16.79
CA GLY A 131 -0.80 -4.84 -18.02
C GLY A 131 0.56 -5.42 -18.44
N GLY A 132 0.52 -6.25 -19.48
CA GLY A 132 1.70 -6.91 -20.04
C GLY A 132 2.11 -8.17 -19.29
N ARG A 133 3.40 -8.49 -19.39
CA ARG A 133 3.92 -9.81 -19.03
C ARG A 133 4.24 -9.97 -17.55
N TYR A 134 4.61 -8.89 -16.84
CA TYR A 134 5.19 -9.00 -15.50
C TYR A 134 4.33 -8.38 -14.43
N VAL A 135 4.30 -9.02 -13.26
CA VAL A 135 3.76 -8.47 -12.02
C VAL A 135 4.90 -8.26 -11.04
N HIS A 136 4.95 -7.08 -10.45
CA HIS A 136 6.01 -6.65 -9.53
C HIS A 136 5.47 -6.65 -8.10
N LEU A 137 6.09 -7.41 -7.19
CA LEU A 137 5.56 -7.70 -5.87
C LEU A 137 6.43 -7.13 -4.75
N SER A 138 5.78 -6.65 -3.71
CA SER A 138 6.27 -6.58 -2.34
C SER A 138 5.70 -7.78 -1.59
N ALA A 139 6.51 -8.78 -1.33
CA ALA A 139 6.04 -10.05 -0.75
C ALA A 139 7.10 -10.69 0.15
N ASP A 140 6.64 -11.46 1.12
CA ASP A 140 7.53 -12.31 1.91
C ASP A 140 8.14 -13.42 1.06
N CYS A 141 9.25 -13.98 1.55
CA CYS A 141 10.00 -15.01 0.85
C CYS A 141 10.72 -15.91 1.86
N PRO A 142 10.72 -17.24 1.68
CA PRO A 142 11.50 -18.13 2.54
C PRO A 142 12.98 -17.73 2.56
N GLY A 143 13.61 -17.68 3.73
CA GLY A 143 15.01 -17.30 3.92
C GLY A 143 15.26 -15.78 3.96
N TYR A 144 14.19 -14.98 4.06
CA TYR A 144 14.28 -13.52 4.16
C TYR A 144 13.42 -12.97 5.29
N THR A 145 13.85 -11.86 5.87
CA THR A 145 13.06 -11.09 6.84
C THR A 145 12.30 -9.97 6.14
N GLY A 146 11.00 -9.86 6.44
CA GLY A 146 10.10 -8.87 5.83
C GLY A 146 9.88 -9.09 4.34
N ASN A 147 9.19 -8.15 3.72
CA ASN A 147 8.91 -8.24 2.28
C ASN A 147 10.12 -7.83 1.46
N ILE A 148 10.36 -8.54 0.38
CA ILE A 148 11.36 -8.24 -0.65
C ILE A 148 10.70 -7.93 -1.99
N TYR A 149 11.45 -7.44 -2.95
CA TYR A 149 10.99 -7.27 -4.32
C TYR A 149 11.04 -8.60 -5.06
N ARG A 150 9.90 -9.04 -5.62
CA ARG A 150 9.78 -10.28 -6.42
C ARG A 150 9.07 -9.96 -7.73
N ILE A 151 9.41 -10.64 -8.79
CA ILE A 151 8.88 -10.42 -10.13
C ILE A 151 8.31 -11.72 -10.66
N LEU A 152 7.03 -11.71 -11.02
CA LEU A 152 6.37 -12.85 -11.66
C LEU A 152 6.20 -12.61 -13.15
N ASP A 153 6.50 -13.64 -13.93
CA ASP A 153 6.11 -13.76 -15.33
C ASP A 153 4.72 -14.40 -15.40
N ILE A 154 3.78 -13.70 -16.01
CA ILE A 154 2.40 -14.12 -16.18
C ILE A 154 2.02 -14.19 -17.66
N ILE A 155 2.99 -14.40 -18.57
CA ILE A 155 2.69 -14.56 -20.00
C ILE A 155 1.69 -15.72 -20.23
N ASP A 156 1.78 -16.75 -19.42
CA ASP A 156 0.73 -17.74 -19.19
C ASP A 156 0.11 -17.48 -17.80
N PRO A 157 -1.05 -16.81 -17.73
CA PRO A 157 -1.69 -16.48 -16.47
C PRO A 157 -2.17 -17.70 -15.68
N THR A 158 -2.20 -18.90 -16.30
CA THR A 158 -2.52 -20.16 -15.62
C THR A 158 -1.33 -20.77 -14.87
N HIS A 159 -0.12 -20.35 -15.20
CA HIS A 159 1.14 -20.82 -14.61
C HIS A 159 2.09 -19.66 -14.31
N PRO A 160 1.76 -18.77 -13.36
CA PRO A 160 2.64 -17.67 -12.99
C PRO A 160 3.95 -18.19 -12.37
N VAL A 161 5.09 -17.64 -12.81
CA VAL A 161 6.44 -18.11 -12.41
C VAL A 161 7.27 -16.93 -11.92
N GLU A 162 7.93 -17.07 -10.77
CA GLU A 162 8.90 -16.07 -10.32
C GLU A 162 10.17 -16.13 -11.20
N VAL A 163 10.55 -14.97 -11.73
CA VAL A 163 11.69 -14.83 -12.65
C VAL A 163 12.79 -13.92 -12.14
N GLY A 164 12.53 -13.12 -11.11
CA GLY A 164 13.51 -12.22 -10.53
C GLY A 164 13.15 -11.76 -9.14
N ARG A 165 14.17 -11.33 -8.38
CA ARG A 165 14.01 -10.74 -7.04
C ARG A 165 15.15 -9.80 -6.71
N TRP A 166 14.88 -8.91 -5.74
CA TRP A 166 15.89 -8.04 -5.17
C TRP A 166 15.57 -7.76 -3.69
N TRP A 167 16.60 -7.58 -2.88
CA TRP A 167 16.48 -7.34 -1.44
C TRP A 167 17.65 -6.50 -0.92
N VAL A 168 17.48 -5.90 0.25
CA VAL A 168 18.59 -5.30 1.01
C VAL A 168 19.38 -6.43 1.68
N PRO A 169 20.72 -6.45 1.62
CA PRO A 169 21.55 -7.58 2.08
C PRO A 169 21.20 -8.10 3.47
N CYS A 170 20.88 -7.22 4.42
CA CYS A 170 20.52 -7.60 5.79
C CYS A 170 19.16 -8.30 5.93
N GLN A 171 18.37 -8.42 4.87
CA GLN A 171 17.12 -9.21 4.88
C GLN A 171 17.36 -10.70 4.65
N PHE A 172 18.49 -11.08 4.06
CA PHE A 172 18.78 -12.48 3.81
C PHE A 172 19.19 -13.20 5.10
N THR A 173 18.40 -14.18 5.53
CA THR A 173 18.52 -14.87 6.82
C THR A 173 18.70 -16.38 6.66
N ASP A 174 18.78 -16.88 5.44
CA ASP A 174 18.95 -18.33 5.20
C ASP A 174 20.29 -18.82 5.77
N GLY A 175 20.22 -19.91 6.54
CA GLY A 175 21.37 -20.46 7.24
C GLY A 175 21.72 -19.80 8.59
N LEU A 176 21.03 -18.72 9.00
CA LEU A 176 21.18 -18.14 10.33
C LEU A 176 20.38 -18.96 11.39
N LYS A 177 20.90 -19.04 12.60
CA LYS A 177 20.19 -19.62 13.74
C LYS A 177 19.22 -18.62 14.33
N GLU A 178 18.21 -19.14 15.06
CA GLU A 178 17.28 -18.29 15.80
C GLU A 178 18.04 -17.31 16.73
N GLY A 179 17.76 -16.01 16.59
CA GLY A 179 18.42 -14.94 17.32
C GLY A 179 19.76 -14.45 16.72
N GLU A 180 20.24 -15.06 15.63
CA GLU A 180 21.34 -14.51 14.85
C GLU A 180 20.81 -13.49 13.84
N TYR A 181 21.64 -12.49 13.56
CA TYR A 181 21.34 -11.42 12.60
C TYR A 181 22.38 -11.39 11.49
N PRO A 182 22.03 -10.97 10.27
CA PRO A 182 23.01 -10.76 9.21
C PRO A 182 24.14 -9.83 9.65
N VAL A 183 25.36 -10.11 9.19
CA VAL A 183 26.57 -9.37 9.62
C VAL A 183 26.47 -7.87 9.39
N ASP A 184 25.78 -7.46 8.32
CA ASP A 184 25.59 -6.06 7.93
C ASP A 184 24.23 -5.47 8.39
N GLY A 185 23.49 -6.20 9.22
CA GLY A 185 22.22 -5.74 9.77
C GLY A 185 22.36 -5.16 11.18
N PRO A 186 21.45 -4.27 11.61
CA PRO A 186 21.40 -3.83 12.99
C PRO A 186 21.13 -5.03 13.92
N GLN A 187 21.87 -5.13 15.00
CA GLN A 187 21.77 -6.24 15.95
C GLN A 187 20.50 -6.18 16.80
N HIS A 188 19.78 -5.05 16.78
CA HIS A 188 18.49 -4.87 17.40
C HIS A 188 17.63 -4.01 16.49
N TRP A 189 16.62 -4.64 15.90
CA TRP A 189 15.58 -3.93 15.19
C TRP A 189 14.61 -3.34 16.21
N GLU A 190 14.65 -2.03 16.39
CA GLU A 190 13.49 -1.37 17.00
C GLU A 190 12.29 -1.54 16.05
N PHE A 191 11.11 -1.64 16.61
CA PHE A 191 9.89 -1.80 15.84
C PHE A 191 9.84 -0.78 14.68
N MET A 192 9.69 -1.27 13.45
CA MET A 192 9.68 -0.51 12.19
C MET A 192 11.02 0.09 11.72
N ASP A 193 12.14 -0.28 12.31
CA ASP A 193 13.46 0.17 11.83
C ASP A 193 14.13 -0.82 10.86
N TRP A 194 13.52 -1.98 10.61
CA TRP A 194 14.06 -2.93 9.66
C TRP A 194 13.76 -2.54 8.21
N PRO A 195 14.65 -2.83 7.26
CA PRO A 195 14.35 -2.69 5.86
C PRO A 195 13.30 -3.73 5.45
N GLN A 196 12.25 -3.25 4.82
CA GLN A 196 11.33 -4.08 4.06
C GLN A 196 10.70 -3.27 2.95
N LEU A 197 10.43 -3.91 1.84
CA LEU A 197 9.62 -3.30 0.79
C LEU A 197 8.18 -3.22 1.28
N HIS A 198 7.59 -2.03 1.26
CA HIS A 198 6.24 -1.84 1.77
C HIS A 198 5.22 -1.52 0.68
N GLY A 199 5.45 -0.46 -0.09
CA GLY A 199 4.53 -0.04 -1.15
C GLY A 199 4.61 -0.90 -2.40
N PRO A 200 3.73 -0.65 -3.38
CA PRO A 200 3.83 -1.30 -4.66
C PRO A 200 5.15 -0.90 -5.34
N PRO A 201 5.86 -1.85 -5.96
CA PRO A 201 7.03 -1.54 -6.77
C PRO A 201 6.60 -0.95 -8.10
N PHE A 202 6.51 0.38 -8.20
CA PHE A 202 6.12 1.02 -9.45
C PHE A 202 7.21 0.88 -10.51
N VAL A 203 6.79 0.60 -11.74
CA VAL A 203 7.70 0.41 -12.86
C VAL A 203 7.37 1.37 -14.00
N VAL A 204 8.40 2.08 -14.46
CA VAL A 204 8.35 2.95 -15.65
C VAL A 204 9.53 2.62 -16.55
N GLY A 205 9.26 2.11 -17.74
CA GLY A 205 10.31 1.59 -18.62
C GLY A 205 11.11 0.46 -17.97
N ASN A 206 12.41 0.63 -17.87
CA ASN A 206 13.33 -0.34 -17.25
C ASN A 206 13.70 0.03 -15.80
N LEU A 207 12.97 0.92 -15.17
CA LEU A 207 13.23 1.34 -13.80
C LEU A 207 12.10 0.91 -12.86
N ALA A 208 12.48 0.33 -11.71
CA ALA A 208 11.56 0.05 -10.62
C ALA A 208 11.83 0.98 -9.44
N TYR A 209 10.78 1.60 -8.93
CA TYR A 209 10.80 2.54 -7.82
C TYR A 209 10.20 1.88 -6.59
N LEU A 210 11.02 1.65 -5.58
CA LEU A 210 10.68 0.87 -4.39
C LEU A 210 10.62 1.77 -3.16
N SER A 211 9.55 1.65 -2.39
CA SER A 211 9.45 2.27 -1.07
C SER A 211 9.89 1.27 0.00
N TYR A 212 11.09 1.47 0.49
CA TYR A 212 11.80 0.47 1.30
C TYR A 212 11.94 0.92 2.76
N TYR A 213 10.84 1.25 3.39
CA TYR A 213 10.76 1.70 4.78
C TYR A 213 11.92 2.62 5.20
N CYS A 214 12.78 2.18 6.15
CA CYS A 214 13.90 2.96 6.66
C CYS A 214 15.00 3.22 5.60
N GLU A 215 15.05 2.44 4.53
CA GLU A 215 15.95 2.66 3.40
C GLU A 215 15.45 3.75 2.44
N GLY A 216 14.19 4.18 2.58
CA GLY A 216 13.61 5.24 1.75
C GLY A 216 13.21 4.77 0.35
N LEU A 217 13.40 5.65 -0.63
CA LEU A 217 13.29 5.33 -2.05
C LEU A 217 14.53 4.56 -2.50
N ILE A 218 14.31 3.41 -3.13
CA ILE A 218 15.34 2.66 -3.87
C ILE A 218 14.93 2.58 -5.33
N ILE A 219 15.88 2.86 -6.23
CA ILE A 219 15.66 2.77 -7.67
C ILE A 219 16.49 1.63 -8.22
N LEU A 220 15.83 0.71 -8.93
CA LEU A 220 16.49 -0.42 -9.58
C LEU A 220 16.45 -0.29 -11.11
N ASP A 221 17.53 -0.65 -11.77
CA ASP A 221 17.55 -1.03 -13.18
C ASP A 221 17.08 -2.49 -13.29
N ILE A 222 15.98 -2.69 -14.02
CA ILE A 222 15.38 -3.99 -14.32
C ILE A 222 15.43 -4.35 -15.81
N SER A 223 16.36 -3.77 -16.56
CA SER A 223 16.58 -4.13 -17.97
C SER A 223 16.89 -5.62 -18.14
N ASP A 224 17.58 -6.22 -17.18
CA ASP A 224 17.61 -7.67 -16.95
C ASP A 224 16.64 -8.00 -15.81
N ILE A 225 15.43 -8.44 -16.18
CA ILE A 225 14.35 -8.75 -15.24
C ILE A 225 14.74 -9.84 -14.23
N THR A 226 15.71 -10.69 -14.55
CA THR A 226 16.18 -11.79 -13.70
C THR A 226 17.25 -11.34 -12.69
N ARG A 227 17.85 -10.16 -12.90
CA ARG A 227 18.93 -9.61 -12.09
C ARG A 227 18.79 -8.11 -11.86
N PRO A 228 17.74 -7.67 -11.15
CA PRO A 228 17.56 -6.26 -10.81
C PRO A 228 18.79 -5.68 -10.11
N LYS A 229 19.19 -4.45 -10.45
CA LYS A 229 20.37 -3.78 -9.90
C LYS A 229 19.99 -2.45 -9.29
N LYS A 230 20.39 -2.20 -8.04
CA LYS A 230 20.26 -0.87 -7.43
C LYS A 230 21.14 0.13 -8.16
N ILE A 231 20.55 1.25 -8.60
CA ILE A 231 21.24 2.36 -9.26
C ILE A 231 21.13 3.65 -8.46
N GLY A 232 20.07 3.85 -7.67
CA GLY A 232 19.87 5.04 -6.86
C GLY A 232 19.18 4.77 -5.56
N GLN A 233 19.30 5.72 -4.62
CA GLN A 233 18.63 5.67 -3.32
C GLN A 233 18.51 7.07 -2.73
N LEU A 234 17.35 7.35 -2.10
CA LEU A 234 17.16 8.52 -1.26
C LEU A 234 16.56 8.08 0.09
N GLN A 235 17.37 8.16 1.14
CA GLN A 235 16.89 7.97 2.51
C GLN A 235 16.32 9.30 3.04
N LEU A 236 15.07 9.26 3.47
CA LEU A 236 14.47 10.37 4.20
C LEU A 236 14.97 10.31 5.64
N LYS A 237 15.98 11.13 5.95
CA LYS A 237 16.56 11.24 7.31
C LYS A 237 15.79 12.27 8.13
N GLY A 238 15.94 12.20 9.47
CA GLY A 238 15.19 13.03 10.39
C GLY A 238 14.97 14.48 9.91
N PRO A 239 13.78 15.04 10.10
CA PRO A 239 12.77 14.60 11.04
C PRO A 239 11.79 13.54 10.50
N PHE A 240 11.94 13.08 9.26
CA PHE A 240 11.02 12.16 8.57
C PHE A 240 11.33 10.67 8.79
N SER A 241 12.40 10.35 9.48
CA SER A 241 12.80 8.99 9.80
C SER A 241 13.34 8.89 11.23
N GLY A 242 13.49 7.67 11.75
CA GLY A 242 13.98 7.42 13.09
C GLY A 242 12.85 7.28 14.11
N LYS A 243 13.19 7.11 15.35
CA LYS A 243 12.31 6.76 16.48
C LYS A 243 11.08 7.66 16.67
N PHE A 244 11.10 8.88 16.16
CA PHE A 244 10.06 9.89 16.37
C PHE A 244 9.35 10.32 15.09
N ALA A 245 9.74 9.78 13.95
CA ALA A 245 8.97 9.87 12.72
C ALA A 245 7.91 8.77 12.74
N GLY A 246 6.80 8.92 12.10
CA GLY A 246 5.85 7.83 11.92
C GLY A 246 6.46 6.66 11.17
N ALA A 247 5.62 5.79 10.64
CA ALA A 247 6.10 4.73 9.77
C ALA A 247 6.88 5.32 8.60
N ARG A 248 7.75 4.53 8.07
CA ARG A 248 8.77 4.88 7.10
C ARG A 248 8.18 5.14 5.72
N THR A 249 9.04 5.28 4.73
CA THR A 249 8.64 5.44 3.33
C THR A 249 7.71 4.32 2.89
N HIS A 250 6.46 4.69 2.59
CA HIS A 250 5.38 3.77 2.33
C HIS A 250 5.09 3.59 0.84
N THR A 251 5.08 4.68 0.08
CA THR A 251 4.77 4.69 -1.36
C THR A 251 5.75 5.60 -2.07
N CYS A 252 6.21 5.20 -3.27
CA CYS A 252 7.08 6.00 -4.13
C CYS A 252 6.51 5.96 -5.55
N LEU A 253 5.59 6.89 -5.85
CA LEU A 253 4.82 6.94 -7.10
C LEU A 253 5.47 7.90 -8.12
N PRO A 254 6.04 7.41 -9.23
CA PRO A 254 6.47 8.28 -10.33
C PRO A 254 5.28 8.98 -10.98
N LEU A 255 5.41 10.29 -11.24
CA LEU A 255 4.39 11.05 -11.93
C LEU A 255 4.45 10.77 -13.43
N PRO A 256 3.33 10.43 -14.10
CA PRO A 256 3.33 10.05 -15.50
C PRO A 256 3.94 11.12 -16.41
N GLY A 257 4.93 10.73 -17.22
CA GLY A 257 5.59 11.61 -18.19
C GLY A 257 6.42 12.75 -17.59
N ARG A 258 6.72 12.70 -16.28
CA ARG A 258 7.52 13.70 -15.57
C ARG A 258 8.74 13.06 -14.90
N ASN A 259 9.78 13.85 -14.69
CA ASN A 259 10.96 13.42 -13.94
C ASN A 259 10.81 13.67 -12.43
N PHE A 260 9.60 13.48 -11.91
CA PHE A 260 9.28 13.66 -10.51
C PHE A 260 8.53 12.45 -9.96
N LEU A 261 8.73 12.21 -8.67
CA LEU A 261 8.13 11.14 -7.91
C LEU A 261 7.54 11.71 -6.63
N VAL A 262 6.35 11.22 -6.23
CA VAL A 262 5.76 11.51 -4.93
C VAL A 262 6.01 10.33 -3.99
N ALA A 263 6.68 10.59 -2.87
CA ALA A 263 6.85 9.63 -1.80
C ALA A 263 5.95 9.98 -0.60
N THR A 264 5.51 8.99 0.16
CA THR A 264 4.78 9.17 1.41
C THR A 264 5.48 8.48 2.56
N ASN A 265 5.41 9.09 3.76
CA ASN A 265 5.58 8.37 5.03
C ASN A 265 4.19 7.96 5.51
N GLU A 266 4.03 6.71 5.94
CA GLU A 266 2.74 6.26 6.46
C GLU A 266 2.37 6.98 7.75
N GLY A 267 1.11 7.42 7.84
CA GLY A 267 0.60 8.18 8.98
C GLY A 267 0.17 7.34 10.17
N GLU A 268 0.51 6.07 10.22
CA GLU A 268 0.16 5.20 11.36
C GLU A 268 0.94 5.59 12.61
N ARG A 269 0.31 6.35 13.47
CA ARG A 269 0.92 6.76 14.76
C ARG A 269 0.73 5.74 15.85
N PHE A 270 -0.44 5.12 15.89
CA PHE A 270 -0.91 4.37 17.05
C PHE A 270 -0.02 3.18 17.45
N PRO A 271 0.41 2.27 16.57
CA PRO A 271 1.26 1.17 17.00
C PRO A 271 2.71 1.57 17.25
N PHE A 272 3.14 2.75 16.76
CA PHE A 272 4.54 3.15 16.68
C PHE A 272 4.98 4.18 17.72
N TYR A 273 4.02 4.69 18.50
CA TYR A 273 4.32 5.66 19.54
C TYR A 273 4.32 5.01 20.92
N ASN A 274 5.44 5.09 21.56
CA ASN A 274 5.49 4.85 22.98
C ASN A 274 4.63 5.93 23.66
N LYS A 275 3.55 5.51 24.34
CA LYS A 275 2.65 6.38 25.09
C LYS A 275 3.42 7.33 26.02
N GLU A 276 4.53 6.87 26.57
CA GLU A 276 5.42 7.65 27.43
C GLU A 276 6.00 8.87 26.70
N ILE A 277 6.44 8.71 25.44
CA ILE A 277 7.00 9.81 24.63
C ILE A 277 5.95 10.87 24.35
N LEU A 278 4.70 10.47 24.12
CA LEU A 278 3.60 11.39 23.81
C LEU A 278 3.05 12.10 25.03
N THR A 279 3.10 11.47 26.23
CA THR A 279 2.44 11.97 27.42
C THR A 279 3.40 12.61 28.43
N THR A 280 4.68 12.31 28.36
CA THR A 280 5.71 12.79 29.29
C THR A 280 6.98 13.25 28.55
N GLY A 281 7.79 14.02 29.22
CA GLY A 281 9.07 14.47 28.69
C GLY A 281 9.02 15.67 27.74
N PRO A 282 10.17 16.08 27.18
CA PRO A 282 10.29 17.33 26.39
C PRO A 282 9.58 17.28 25.03
N ARG A 283 9.11 16.12 24.60
CA ARG A 283 8.37 15.94 23.35
C ARG A 283 6.89 15.63 23.55
N LYS A 284 6.37 15.87 24.74
CA LYS A 284 4.95 15.71 25.03
C LYS A 284 4.10 16.46 24.00
N GLY A 285 3.20 15.74 23.34
CA GLY A 285 2.33 16.30 22.32
C GLY A 285 2.98 16.57 20.97
N ALA A 286 4.26 16.22 20.79
CA ALA A 286 4.92 16.36 19.51
C ALA A 286 4.29 15.42 18.47
N GLN A 287 4.09 15.95 17.28
CA GLN A 287 3.61 15.20 16.12
C GLN A 287 4.78 14.59 15.37
N PRO A 288 4.67 13.37 14.86
CA PRO A 288 5.62 12.88 13.88
C PRO A 288 5.49 13.66 12.58
N MET A 289 6.59 13.81 11.90
CA MET A 289 6.63 14.40 10.57
C MET A 289 6.27 13.33 9.53
N ASN A 290 4.98 13.08 9.38
CA ASN A 290 4.46 12.24 8.30
C ASN A 290 3.90 13.14 7.22
N ASN A 291 4.46 13.09 6.03
CA ASN A 291 4.02 13.93 4.92
C ASN A 291 4.23 13.26 3.57
N LEU A 292 3.78 13.94 2.52
CA LEU A 292 4.16 13.65 1.15
C LEU A 292 5.40 14.49 0.79
N HIS A 293 6.25 13.89 -0.03
CA HIS A 293 7.52 14.44 -0.46
C HIS A 293 7.59 14.45 -1.99
N MET A 294 8.00 15.57 -2.59
CA MET A 294 8.31 15.64 -4.00
C MET A 294 9.79 15.37 -4.22
N ILE A 295 10.10 14.39 -5.05
CA ILE A 295 11.46 13.94 -5.34
C ILE A 295 11.74 14.14 -6.83
N ASP A 296 12.80 14.84 -7.17
CA ASP A 296 13.34 14.92 -8.52
C ASP A 296 14.11 13.63 -8.83
N ILE A 297 13.73 12.96 -9.91
CA ILE A 297 14.33 11.72 -10.42
C ILE A 297 14.88 11.91 -11.84
N SER A 298 15.22 13.14 -12.23
CA SER A 298 15.84 13.44 -13.52
C SER A 298 17.13 12.67 -13.72
N ASP A 299 17.90 12.52 -12.65
CA ASP A 299 18.98 11.55 -12.54
C ASP A 299 18.55 10.41 -11.58
N PRO A 300 18.16 9.24 -12.09
CA PRO A 300 17.73 8.16 -11.23
C PRO A 300 18.83 7.57 -10.35
N THR A 301 20.10 7.94 -10.60
CA THR A 301 21.24 7.50 -9.77
C THR A 301 21.45 8.42 -8.56
N ASP A 302 20.91 9.65 -8.60
CA ASP A 302 21.01 10.67 -7.53
C ASP A 302 19.67 11.40 -7.30
N PRO A 303 18.61 10.70 -6.83
CA PRO A 303 17.31 11.31 -6.58
C PRO A 303 17.37 12.35 -5.46
N GLN A 304 16.67 13.49 -5.64
CA GLN A 304 16.74 14.66 -4.75
C GLN A 304 15.36 15.03 -4.18
N LEU A 305 15.25 15.20 -2.85
CA LEU A 305 14.07 15.82 -2.23
C LEU A 305 14.03 17.29 -2.58
N VAL A 306 12.96 17.74 -3.25
CA VAL A 306 12.85 19.13 -3.74
C VAL A 306 11.72 19.92 -3.09
N ALA A 307 10.68 19.28 -2.56
CA ALA A 307 9.59 19.95 -1.86
C ALA A 307 8.84 19.01 -0.91
N GLU A 308 8.22 19.63 0.09
CA GLU A 308 7.22 19.04 0.98
C GLU A 308 5.82 19.49 0.58
N PHE A 309 4.85 18.62 0.73
CA PHE A 309 3.45 18.97 0.52
C PHE A 309 2.90 19.80 1.68
N PRO A 310 1.90 20.68 1.43
CA PRO A 310 1.21 21.38 2.49
C PRO A 310 0.63 20.39 3.52
N TYR A 311 0.88 20.67 4.79
CA TYR A 311 0.31 19.86 5.87
C TYR A 311 -1.19 20.18 6.00
N PRO A 312 -2.08 19.17 6.14
CA PRO A 312 -3.51 19.42 6.22
C PRO A 312 -3.89 20.32 7.40
N GLU A 313 -4.62 21.39 7.13
CA GLU A 313 -5.18 22.26 8.15
C GLU A 313 -6.46 21.65 8.75
N VAL A 314 -6.71 21.92 10.03
CA VAL A 314 -7.94 21.52 10.70
C VAL A 314 -9.10 22.33 10.11
N PRO A 315 -10.13 21.68 9.54
CA PRO A 315 -11.28 22.39 9.00
C PRO A 315 -12.02 23.18 10.08
N GLU A 316 -12.57 24.34 9.72
CA GLU A 316 -13.44 25.11 10.60
C GLU A 316 -14.62 24.23 11.05
N ASN A 317 -14.92 24.26 12.34
CA ASN A 317 -15.99 23.45 12.95
C ASN A 317 -15.78 21.91 12.83
N TYR A 318 -14.56 21.44 12.70
CA TYR A 318 -14.27 20.01 12.70
C TYR A 318 -14.80 19.35 13.98
N PRO A 319 -15.68 18.34 13.89
CA PRO A 319 -16.46 17.89 15.05
C PRO A 319 -15.64 17.03 16.04
N TRP A 320 -14.45 16.57 15.64
CA TRP A 320 -13.62 15.74 16.51
C TRP A 320 -12.42 16.53 17.03
N PRO A 321 -12.15 16.50 18.35
CA PRO A 321 -11.12 17.35 18.96
C PRO A 321 -9.67 16.98 18.60
N ASN A 322 -9.49 15.93 17.85
CA ASN A 322 -8.22 15.23 17.67
C ASN A 322 -7.78 15.09 16.22
N PHE A 323 -8.19 15.99 15.33
CA PHE A 323 -7.86 15.94 13.90
C PHE A 323 -6.38 15.62 13.64
N ASN A 324 -5.46 16.32 14.30
CA ASN A 324 -4.02 16.14 14.11
C ASN A 324 -3.31 15.58 15.37
N THR A 325 -4.04 15.27 16.45
CA THR A 325 -3.48 14.71 17.69
C THR A 325 -3.91 13.26 17.91
N ALA A 326 -4.44 12.64 16.88
CA ALA A 326 -4.93 11.28 16.90
C ALA A 326 -3.93 10.31 17.56
N GLY A 327 -4.40 9.45 18.44
CA GLY A 327 -3.60 8.42 19.11
C GLY A 327 -2.96 8.83 20.44
N MET A 328 -3.09 10.09 20.88
CA MET A 328 -2.40 10.53 22.11
C MET A 328 -3.04 10.06 23.42
N ASP A 329 -4.32 9.80 23.43
CA ASP A 329 -5.08 9.33 24.60
C ASP A 329 -5.66 7.92 24.42
N GLY A 330 -5.21 7.19 23.42
CA GLY A 330 -5.58 5.80 23.17
C GLY A 330 -6.91 5.58 22.46
N ALA A 331 -7.63 6.66 22.10
CA ALA A 331 -8.96 6.58 21.46
C ALA A 331 -8.96 7.07 20.02
N GLN A 332 -7.80 7.21 19.36
CA GLN A 332 -7.71 8.06 18.19
C GLN A 332 -6.85 7.44 17.11
N GLY A 333 -7.35 7.48 15.89
CA GLY A 333 -6.75 6.82 14.76
C GLY A 333 -5.53 7.54 14.19
N PRO A 334 -4.97 6.96 13.15
CA PRO A 334 -3.79 7.47 12.49
C PRO A 334 -4.05 8.80 11.79
N PHE A 335 -3.01 9.63 11.70
CA PHE A 335 -2.99 10.87 10.97
C PHE A 335 -1.71 10.96 10.14
N GLY A 336 -1.85 11.14 8.86
CA GLY A 336 -0.74 11.21 7.89
C GLY A 336 -1.15 10.63 6.55
N PRO A 337 -0.30 10.77 5.51
CA PRO A 337 -0.56 10.21 4.19
C PRO A 337 -0.44 8.69 4.22
N HIS A 338 -1.18 8.05 3.33
CA HIS A 338 -1.13 6.61 3.14
C HIS A 338 -1.07 6.26 1.64
N ASN A 339 -2.20 5.93 1.03
CA ASN A 339 -2.25 5.55 -0.36
C ASN A 339 -2.42 6.78 -1.28
N ILE A 340 -1.73 6.74 -2.42
CA ILE A 340 -1.88 7.71 -3.50
C ILE A 340 -2.64 7.04 -4.64
N HIS A 341 -3.50 7.78 -5.34
CA HIS A 341 -4.11 7.31 -6.58
C HIS A 341 -3.02 6.94 -7.60
N GLU A 342 -3.14 5.74 -8.15
CA GLU A 342 -2.22 5.17 -9.12
C GLU A 342 -2.74 5.46 -10.56
N PRO A 343 -2.24 6.49 -11.26
CA PRO A 343 -2.65 6.78 -12.63
C PRO A 343 -2.10 5.70 -13.56
N MET A 344 -2.98 4.80 -14.00
CA MET A 344 -2.61 3.68 -14.85
C MET A 344 -2.77 4.06 -16.32
N SER A 345 -1.69 4.11 -17.07
CA SER A 345 -1.67 4.56 -18.46
C SER A 345 -2.55 3.73 -19.42
N ASN A 346 -2.82 2.46 -19.09
CA ASN A 346 -3.70 1.58 -19.86
C ASN A 346 -5.20 1.73 -19.50
N LYS A 347 -5.56 2.69 -18.66
CA LYS A 347 -6.93 2.93 -18.20
C LYS A 347 -7.34 4.38 -18.42
N PRO A 348 -7.74 4.75 -19.65
CA PRO A 348 -8.05 6.15 -19.97
C PRO A 348 -9.30 6.69 -19.25
N TRP A 349 -10.07 5.85 -18.58
CA TRP A 349 -11.21 6.25 -17.74
C TRP A 349 -10.81 6.65 -16.31
N LEU A 350 -9.56 6.47 -15.91
CA LEU A 350 -9.01 7.00 -14.67
C LEU A 350 -8.37 8.38 -14.92
N ASP A 351 -8.33 9.21 -13.88
CA ASP A 351 -7.59 10.47 -13.97
C ASP A 351 -6.09 10.17 -14.09
N GLN A 352 -5.52 10.58 -15.22
CA GLN A 352 -4.10 10.41 -15.56
C GLN A 352 -3.37 11.76 -15.58
N ASN A 353 -3.97 12.81 -14.98
CA ASN A 353 -3.36 14.13 -14.97
C ASN A 353 -2.05 14.11 -14.16
N PRO A 354 -0.87 14.29 -14.79
CA PRO A 354 0.42 14.23 -14.11
C PRO A 354 0.66 15.42 -13.18
N ASN A 355 -0.21 16.42 -13.21
CA ASN A 355 -0.15 17.61 -12.38
C ASN A 355 -1.10 17.55 -11.18
N ARG A 356 -1.72 16.39 -10.94
CA ARG A 356 -2.65 16.20 -9.84
C ARG A 356 -2.32 14.95 -9.03
N VAL A 357 -2.30 15.10 -7.71
CA VAL A 357 -2.08 14.00 -6.77
C VAL A 357 -3.29 13.89 -5.85
N TYR A 358 -3.84 12.68 -5.75
CA TYR A 358 -4.89 12.33 -4.79
C TYR A 358 -4.29 11.41 -3.74
N CYS A 359 -4.41 11.80 -2.48
CA CYS A 359 -3.85 11.03 -1.37
C CYS A 359 -4.90 10.79 -0.29
N CYS A 360 -5.02 9.54 0.15
CA CYS A 360 -5.71 9.21 1.39
C CYS A 360 -4.83 9.63 2.56
N TYR A 361 -5.37 10.43 3.47
CA TYR A 361 -4.63 11.02 4.58
C TYR A 361 -5.26 10.64 5.93
N PHE A 362 -5.64 9.38 6.10
CA PHE A 362 -6.33 8.83 7.27
C PHE A 362 -7.44 9.78 7.78
N HIS A 363 -7.35 10.30 9.01
CA HIS A 363 -8.38 11.18 9.59
C HIS A 363 -8.52 12.53 8.87
N ALA A 364 -7.50 12.97 8.14
CA ALA A 364 -7.62 14.15 7.30
C ALA A 364 -8.37 13.89 5.99
N GLY A 365 -8.84 12.66 5.76
CA GLY A 365 -9.64 12.28 4.60
C GLY A 365 -8.83 12.18 3.30
N MET A 366 -9.50 12.35 2.17
CA MET A 366 -8.84 12.43 0.86
C MET A 366 -8.39 13.87 0.60
N ARG A 367 -7.15 14.02 0.17
CA ARG A 367 -6.55 15.30 -0.22
C ARG A 367 -6.25 15.32 -1.69
N VAL A 368 -6.41 16.49 -2.32
CA VAL A 368 -6.12 16.71 -3.74
C VAL A 368 -5.12 17.86 -3.87
N TYR A 369 -4.02 17.62 -4.56
CA TYR A 369 -2.93 18.58 -4.70
C TYR A 369 -2.68 18.91 -6.16
N ASP A 370 -2.36 20.19 -6.44
CA ASP A 370 -1.74 20.66 -7.68
C ASP A 370 -0.23 20.55 -7.54
N VAL A 371 0.38 19.77 -8.41
CA VAL A 371 1.82 19.55 -8.48
C VAL A 371 2.40 20.02 -9.82
N SER A 372 1.69 20.92 -10.53
CA SER A 372 2.17 21.50 -11.80
C SER A 372 3.52 22.19 -11.64
N ASP A 373 3.69 22.92 -10.54
CA ASP A 373 5.00 23.38 -10.07
C ASP A 373 5.50 22.40 -8.99
N PRO A 374 6.52 21.58 -9.25
CA PRO A 374 7.00 20.57 -8.30
C PRO A 374 7.70 21.17 -7.07
N TYR A 375 8.06 22.45 -7.13
CA TYR A 375 8.71 23.17 -6.02
C TYR A 375 7.71 23.96 -5.17
N TYR A 376 6.50 24.19 -5.67
CA TYR A 376 5.46 24.94 -4.98
C TYR A 376 4.09 24.27 -5.08
N ILE A 377 3.90 23.26 -4.26
CA ILE A 377 2.71 22.40 -4.24
C ILE A 377 1.56 23.10 -3.53
N LYS A 378 0.34 22.97 -4.06
CA LYS A 378 -0.89 23.56 -3.50
C LYS A 378 -1.93 22.51 -3.23
N GLU A 379 -2.56 22.55 -2.05
CA GLU A 379 -3.79 21.81 -1.82
C GLU A 379 -4.93 22.48 -2.58
N LEU A 380 -5.66 21.69 -3.39
CA LEU A 380 -6.80 22.16 -4.18
C LEU A 380 -8.13 21.90 -3.48
N ALA A 381 -8.24 20.74 -2.84
CA ALA A 381 -9.47 20.28 -2.22
C ALA A 381 -9.22 19.16 -1.22
N TYR A 382 -10.19 18.92 -0.36
CA TYR A 382 -10.24 17.74 0.49
C TYR A 382 -11.66 17.22 0.63
N PHE A 383 -11.78 15.96 1.01
CA PHE A 383 -13.04 15.32 1.38
C PHE A 383 -12.83 14.47 2.64
N ILE A 384 -13.54 14.81 3.71
CA ILE A 384 -13.58 14.02 4.94
C ILE A 384 -14.97 13.43 5.03
N PRO A 385 -15.15 12.09 4.89
CA PRO A 385 -16.45 11.48 4.98
C PRO A 385 -17.02 11.65 6.39
N PRO A 386 -18.35 11.74 6.55
CA PRO A 386 -18.97 11.70 7.85
C PRO A 386 -18.74 10.32 8.50
N ASN A 387 -18.84 10.27 9.82
CA ASN A 387 -18.90 8.99 10.53
C ASN A 387 -20.06 8.14 10.01
N PRO A 388 -19.87 6.82 9.82
CA PRO A 388 -20.97 5.95 9.50
C PRO A 388 -22.01 5.94 10.66
N GLU A 389 -23.28 5.96 10.33
CA GLU A 389 -24.35 5.90 11.32
C GLU A 389 -24.36 4.55 12.08
N LYS A 390 -23.87 3.51 11.43
CA LYS A 390 -23.79 2.16 11.99
C LYS A 390 -22.44 1.54 11.65
N LEU A 391 -21.74 1.14 12.68
CA LEU A 391 -20.54 0.32 12.55
C LEU A 391 -20.93 -1.16 12.54
N LEU A 392 -20.37 -1.95 11.64
CA LEU A 392 -20.55 -3.40 11.58
C LEU A 392 -19.64 -4.13 12.57
N PHE A 393 -18.59 -3.45 13.04
CA PHE A 393 -17.62 -3.95 14.00
C PHE A 393 -17.34 -2.88 15.02
N ASP A 394 -17.04 -3.28 16.25
CA ASP A 394 -16.46 -2.37 17.24
C ASP A 394 -15.06 -1.96 16.75
N ILE A 395 -14.95 -0.76 16.24
CA ILE A 395 -13.67 -0.16 15.87
C ILE A 395 -13.27 0.72 17.06
N PRO A 396 -12.09 0.49 17.66
CA PRO A 396 -11.65 1.30 18.82
C PRO A 396 -11.26 2.74 18.46
N VAL A 397 -11.51 3.15 17.21
CA VAL A 397 -11.07 4.44 16.68
C VAL A 397 -12.28 5.27 16.26
N PRO A 398 -12.63 6.33 16.98
CA PRO A 398 -13.68 7.25 16.58
C PRO A 398 -13.22 8.16 15.44
N GLY A 399 -14.12 8.45 14.53
CA GLY A 399 -13.92 9.38 13.43
C GLY A 399 -13.78 8.69 12.06
N PRO A 400 -13.94 9.44 10.96
CA PRO A 400 -13.76 8.94 9.63
C PRO A 400 -12.27 8.62 9.38
N MET A 401 -12.00 7.52 8.69
CA MET A 401 -10.66 7.12 8.33
C MET A 401 -10.62 6.66 6.88
N LEU A 402 -9.76 7.27 6.08
CA LEU A 402 -9.43 6.84 4.72
C LEU A 402 -7.97 6.38 4.66
N ALA A 403 -7.78 5.11 4.32
CA ALA A 403 -6.47 4.48 4.20
C ALA A 403 -6.08 4.23 2.73
#